data_314c32e6f0955d0a512ccff5456b2dd6
#
_entry.id   314c32e6f0955d0a512ccff5456b2dd6
#
_cell.length_a   1.000
_cell.length_b   1.000
_cell.length_c   1.000
_cell.angle_alpha   90.00
_cell.angle_beta   90.00
_cell.angle_gamma   90.00
#
_symmetry.space_group_name_H-M   'P 1'
#
loop_
_entity.id
_entity.type
_entity.pdbx_description
1 polymer ?
#
loop_
_entity_poly.entity_id
_entity_poly.type
_entity_poly.pdbx_seq_one_letter_code
_entity_poly.pdbx_strand_id
1 'polypeptide(L)'
;NGKNATKLYSMHTNIMEFDELLVPMQMVATDMDSGEKLILDEGNIPKAIRASCSIPGIFTPVKIGNRWVIDGGLVDPVPVSVVKSMGADFVIAVDLNFGVINGQKKKTKEKNINHDKQQIALARNEIVNQLFSKYDQAGKLMKNKLNSWFTQSESSPHIINIIGSAIGIMQAQITKNNLEIDCPDVLIQPQLAGV
;
A
#
# COMPACT_ATOMS: atom_id res chain seq x y z
N ASN A 1 14.91 -3.95 5.14
CA ASN A 1 14.93 -5.28 5.73
C ASN A 1 13.52 -5.57 6.32
N GLY A 2 12.67 -6.32 5.59
CA GLY A 2 11.25 -6.50 5.91
C GLY A 2 10.92 -7.33 7.17
N LYS A 3 11.91 -7.77 7.94
CA LYS A 3 11.74 -8.55 9.19
C LYS A 3 10.91 -7.80 10.24
N ASN A 4 11.01 -6.47 10.30
CA ASN A 4 10.25 -5.67 11.27
C ASN A 4 8.76 -5.57 10.91
N ALA A 5 8.42 -5.57 9.61
CA ALA A 5 7.03 -5.60 9.15
C ALA A 5 6.36 -6.93 9.55
N THR A 6 7.02 -8.06 9.27
CA THR A 6 6.52 -9.40 9.68
C THR A 6 6.33 -9.47 11.20
N LYS A 7 7.29 -8.95 11.99
CA LYS A 7 7.16 -8.90 13.45
C LYS A 7 5.99 -8.03 13.91
N LEU A 8 5.75 -6.90 13.25
CA LEU A 8 4.62 -6.02 13.58
C LEU A 8 3.27 -6.76 13.43
N TYR A 9 3.09 -7.49 12.33
CA TYR A 9 1.88 -8.28 12.13
C TYR A 9 1.71 -9.37 13.18
N SER A 10 2.74 -10.15 13.45
CA SER A 10 2.68 -11.21 14.45
C SER A 10 2.47 -10.72 15.90
N MET A 11 2.62 -9.42 16.15
CA MET A 11 2.30 -8.83 17.45
C MET A 11 0.84 -8.40 17.61
N HIS A 12 0.08 -8.30 16.50
CA HIS A 12 -1.29 -7.79 16.50
C HIS A 12 -2.33 -8.85 16.14
N THR A 13 -1.92 -10.04 15.76
CA THR A 13 -2.80 -11.15 15.45
C THR A 13 -2.28 -12.44 16.05
N ASN A 14 -3.19 -13.27 16.57
CA ASN A 14 -2.91 -14.63 16.99
C ASN A 14 -3.10 -15.64 15.85
N ILE A 15 -3.71 -15.21 14.74
CA ILE A 15 -3.94 -16.03 13.55
C ILE A 15 -2.71 -15.91 12.67
N MET A 16 -2.06 -17.02 12.38
CA MET A 16 -0.82 -17.07 11.64
C MET A 16 -0.94 -17.74 10.27
N GLU A 17 -1.90 -18.63 10.10
CA GLU A 17 -2.08 -19.40 8.88
C GLU A 17 -3.44 -19.09 8.24
N PHE A 18 -3.54 -19.22 6.90
CA PHE A 18 -4.78 -18.92 6.17
C PHE A 18 -5.92 -19.88 6.53
N ASP A 19 -5.64 -21.12 6.87
CA ASP A 19 -6.63 -22.14 7.26
C ASP A 19 -7.26 -21.89 8.64
N GLU A 20 -6.66 -21.01 9.45
CA GLU A 20 -7.24 -20.57 10.72
C GLU A 20 -8.28 -19.46 10.55
N LEU A 21 -8.44 -18.92 9.33
CA LEU A 21 -9.33 -17.79 9.08
C LEU A 21 -10.80 -18.22 9.01
N LEU A 22 -11.67 -17.48 9.71
CA LEU A 22 -13.13 -17.66 9.64
C LEU A 22 -13.74 -17.14 8.34
N VAL A 23 -13.09 -16.20 7.68
CA VAL A 23 -13.52 -15.61 6.42
C VAL A 23 -12.41 -15.84 5.39
N PRO A 24 -12.75 -16.36 4.21
CA PRO A 24 -11.76 -16.56 3.14
C PRO A 24 -11.03 -15.25 2.81
N MET A 25 -9.72 -15.31 2.69
CA MET A 25 -8.87 -14.17 2.35
C MET A 25 -7.86 -14.60 1.30
N GLN A 26 -7.64 -13.74 0.32
CA GLN A 26 -6.58 -13.89 -0.68
C GLN A 26 -5.79 -12.60 -0.78
N MET A 27 -4.49 -12.71 -1.05
CA MET A 27 -3.61 -11.58 -1.27
C MET A 27 -2.96 -11.70 -2.64
N VAL A 28 -2.81 -10.57 -3.32
CA VAL A 28 -2.12 -10.53 -4.61
C VAL A 28 -0.65 -10.22 -4.41
N ALA A 29 0.20 -10.93 -5.12
CA ALA A 29 1.62 -10.62 -5.27
C ALA A 29 2.02 -10.73 -6.75
N THR A 30 3.19 -10.24 -7.09
CA THR A 30 3.74 -10.32 -8.45
C THR A 30 4.96 -11.22 -8.45
N ASP A 31 5.00 -12.20 -9.35
CA ASP A 31 6.22 -12.96 -9.63
C ASP A 31 7.26 -12.01 -10.27
N MET A 32 8.44 -11.92 -9.66
CA MET A 32 9.45 -10.95 -10.10
C MET A 32 10.08 -11.33 -11.44
N ASP A 33 10.12 -12.61 -11.78
CA ASP A 33 10.79 -13.11 -12.98
C ASP A 33 9.85 -13.09 -14.19
N SER A 34 8.57 -13.50 -14.01
CA SER A 34 7.59 -13.57 -15.11
C SER A 34 6.68 -12.33 -15.20
N GLY A 35 6.52 -11.57 -14.13
CA GLY A 35 5.54 -10.49 -14.03
C GLY A 35 4.11 -10.98 -13.85
N GLU A 36 3.89 -12.28 -13.64
CA GLU A 36 2.55 -12.85 -13.45
C GLU A 36 1.95 -12.50 -12.10
N LYS A 37 0.62 -12.37 -12.07
CA LYS A 37 -0.16 -12.25 -10.85
C LYS A 37 -0.17 -13.58 -10.09
N LEU A 38 0.23 -13.53 -8.83
CA LEU A 38 0.18 -14.66 -7.91
C LEU A 38 -0.88 -14.41 -6.84
N ILE A 39 -1.67 -15.43 -6.55
CA ILE A 39 -2.61 -15.43 -5.44
C ILE A 39 -1.97 -16.16 -4.27
N LEU A 40 -1.95 -15.50 -3.13
CA LEU A 40 -1.45 -16.05 -1.87
C LEU A 40 -2.67 -16.27 -0.96
N ASP A 41 -3.04 -17.51 -0.76
CA ASP A 41 -4.22 -17.97 -0.01
C ASP A 41 -3.94 -19.18 0.90
N GLU A 42 -2.67 -19.56 1.00
CA GLU A 42 -2.22 -20.64 1.87
C GLU A 42 -0.94 -20.30 2.62
N GLY A 43 -0.67 -21.03 3.71
CA GLY A 43 0.51 -20.91 4.54
C GLY A 43 0.48 -19.66 5.43
N ASN A 44 1.65 -19.08 5.68
CA ASN A 44 1.84 -18.07 6.72
C ASN A 44 1.38 -16.67 6.29
N ILE A 45 0.34 -16.14 6.95
CA ILE A 45 -0.26 -14.82 6.67
C ILE A 45 0.74 -13.67 6.80
N PRO A 46 1.51 -13.51 7.89
CA PRO A 46 2.54 -12.47 7.98
C PRO A 46 3.53 -12.48 6.82
N LYS A 47 3.89 -13.66 6.33
CA LYS A 47 4.77 -13.80 5.17
C LYS A 47 4.09 -13.39 3.86
N ALA A 48 2.82 -13.77 3.69
CA ALA A 48 2.01 -13.37 2.54
C ALA A 48 1.79 -11.85 2.48
N ILE A 49 1.43 -11.22 3.61
CA ILE A 49 1.32 -9.76 3.72
C ILE A 49 2.66 -9.09 3.35
N ARG A 50 3.76 -9.62 3.91
CA ARG A 50 5.09 -9.10 3.62
C ARG A 50 5.44 -9.20 2.13
N ALA A 51 5.03 -10.28 1.45
CA ALA A 51 5.22 -10.47 0.02
C ALA A 51 4.36 -9.49 -0.79
N SER A 52 3.05 -9.44 -0.51
CA SER A 52 2.08 -8.57 -1.16
C SER A 52 2.41 -7.07 -1.03
N CYS A 53 3.13 -6.67 0.02
CA CYS A 53 3.55 -5.28 0.26
C CYS A 53 5.04 -5.04 -0.04
N SER A 54 5.69 -5.89 -0.85
CA SER A 54 7.11 -5.75 -1.19
C SER A 54 7.36 -4.74 -2.30
N ILE A 55 7.10 -3.45 -2.01
CA ILE A 55 7.26 -2.35 -2.96
C ILE A 55 8.71 -2.27 -3.44
N PRO A 56 8.96 -2.32 -4.78
CA PRO A 56 10.30 -2.21 -5.33
C PRO A 56 11.00 -0.91 -4.92
N GLY A 57 12.28 -1.01 -4.57
CA GLY A 57 13.07 0.12 -4.09
C GLY A 57 12.90 0.44 -2.60
N ILE A 58 11.80 -0.01 -1.95
CA ILE A 58 11.55 0.20 -0.52
C ILE A 58 11.81 -1.08 0.28
N PHE A 59 11.28 -2.20 -0.19
CA PHE A 59 11.42 -3.50 0.45
C PHE A 59 12.11 -4.51 -0.46
N THR A 60 12.79 -5.46 0.17
CA THR A 60 13.38 -6.58 -0.56
C THR A 60 12.30 -7.58 -0.97
N PRO A 61 12.44 -8.25 -2.13
CA PRO A 61 11.56 -9.34 -2.53
C PRO A 61 11.45 -10.44 -1.47
N VAL A 62 10.37 -11.19 -1.50
CA VAL A 62 10.11 -12.33 -0.61
C VAL A 62 10.14 -13.62 -1.42
N LYS A 63 10.77 -14.67 -0.87
CA LYS A 63 10.75 -15.99 -1.51
C LYS A 63 9.54 -16.77 -1.04
N ILE A 64 8.64 -17.11 -1.98
CA ILE A 64 7.48 -17.99 -1.80
C ILE A 64 7.71 -19.24 -2.67
N GLY A 65 7.89 -20.39 -2.01
CA GLY A 65 8.36 -21.58 -2.73
C GLY A 65 9.69 -21.31 -3.44
N ASN A 66 9.71 -21.52 -4.75
CA ASN A 66 10.90 -21.27 -5.59
C ASN A 66 10.87 -19.91 -6.31
N ARG A 67 9.84 -19.08 -6.11
CA ARG A 67 9.64 -17.79 -6.78
C ARG A 67 10.05 -16.62 -5.90
N TRP A 68 10.65 -15.60 -6.51
CA TRP A 68 10.81 -14.30 -5.88
C TRP A 68 9.57 -13.46 -6.19
N VAL A 69 8.92 -12.95 -5.14
CA VAL A 69 7.69 -12.17 -5.28
C VAL A 69 7.87 -10.77 -4.72
N ILE A 70 7.17 -9.85 -5.37
CA ILE A 70 7.13 -8.42 -5.06
C ILE A 70 5.67 -7.95 -4.96
N ASP A 71 5.49 -6.66 -4.74
CA ASP A 71 4.19 -6.02 -4.51
C ASP A 71 3.13 -6.39 -5.57
N GLY A 72 1.96 -6.80 -5.10
CA GLY A 72 0.84 -7.18 -5.96
C GLY A 72 0.21 -5.99 -6.69
N GLY A 73 0.37 -4.79 -6.18
CA GLY A 73 -0.12 -3.58 -6.82
C GLY A 73 0.54 -3.27 -8.17
N LEU A 74 1.64 -3.97 -8.53
CA LEU A 74 2.24 -3.85 -9.86
C LEU A 74 1.43 -4.52 -10.96
N VAL A 75 0.55 -5.46 -10.62
CA VAL A 75 -0.27 -6.22 -11.58
C VAL A 75 -1.77 -6.06 -11.32
N ASP A 76 -2.18 -5.94 -10.04
CA ASP A 76 -3.60 -5.82 -9.69
C ASP A 76 -3.78 -5.07 -8.36
N PRO A 77 -3.79 -3.72 -8.39
CA PRO A 77 -3.88 -2.92 -7.16
C PRO A 77 -5.26 -2.99 -6.47
N VAL A 78 -6.33 -3.28 -7.23
CA VAL A 78 -7.71 -3.41 -6.74
C VAL A 78 -8.30 -4.69 -7.33
N PRO A 79 -8.07 -5.86 -6.69
CA PRO A 79 -8.24 -7.18 -7.29
C PRO A 79 -9.71 -7.66 -7.28
N VAL A 80 -10.59 -6.97 -8.01
CA VAL A 80 -12.02 -7.30 -8.12
C VAL A 80 -12.24 -8.69 -8.72
N SER A 81 -11.49 -9.03 -9.79
CA SER A 81 -11.56 -10.34 -10.44
C SER A 81 -11.23 -11.48 -9.47
N VAL A 82 -10.29 -11.26 -8.54
CA VAL A 82 -9.90 -12.25 -7.54
C VAL A 82 -11.06 -12.53 -6.59
N VAL A 83 -11.70 -11.47 -6.05
CA VAL A 83 -12.85 -11.61 -5.15
C VAL A 83 -14.03 -12.29 -5.86
N LYS A 84 -14.29 -11.95 -7.13
CA LYS A 84 -15.31 -12.64 -7.93
C LYS A 84 -15.00 -14.12 -8.12
N SER A 85 -13.73 -14.47 -8.35
CA SER A 85 -13.32 -15.88 -8.47
C SER A 85 -13.46 -16.67 -7.17
N MET A 86 -13.49 -16.00 -6.02
CA MET A 86 -13.81 -16.61 -4.71
C MET A 86 -15.31 -16.90 -4.53
N GLY A 87 -16.17 -16.53 -5.49
CA GLY A 87 -17.61 -16.77 -5.46
C GLY A 87 -18.42 -15.64 -4.83
N ALA A 88 -17.88 -14.43 -4.74
CA ALA A 88 -18.64 -13.29 -4.23
C ALA A 88 -19.71 -12.84 -5.24
N ASP A 89 -20.97 -12.74 -4.75
CA ASP A 89 -22.12 -12.24 -5.52
C ASP A 89 -22.21 -10.71 -5.52
N PHE A 90 -21.54 -10.06 -4.59
CA PHE A 90 -21.52 -8.60 -4.43
C PHE A 90 -20.12 -8.14 -4.02
N VAL A 91 -19.52 -7.22 -4.78
CA VAL A 91 -18.15 -6.75 -4.58
C VAL A 91 -18.09 -5.27 -4.29
N ILE A 92 -17.50 -4.92 -3.15
CA ILE A 92 -17.14 -3.54 -2.80
C ILE A 92 -15.65 -3.36 -3.05
N ALA A 93 -15.29 -2.52 -3.99
CA ALA A 93 -13.91 -2.17 -4.29
C ALA A 93 -13.52 -0.84 -3.65
N VAL A 94 -12.30 -0.77 -3.10
CA VAL A 94 -11.75 0.46 -2.52
C VAL A 94 -10.45 0.81 -3.25
N ASP A 95 -10.50 1.89 -4.05
CA ASP A 95 -9.36 2.40 -4.80
C ASP A 95 -8.69 3.56 -4.06
N LEU A 96 -7.55 3.29 -3.44
CA LEU A 96 -6.74 4.28 -2.73
C LEU A 96 -5.85 5.12 -3.66
N ASN A 97 -5.67 4.69 -4.90
CA ASN A 97 -4.78 5.33 -5.88
C ASN A 97 -5.46 6.43 -6.70
N PHE A 98 -6.79 6.56 -6.62
CA PHE A 98 -7.57 7.54 -7.38
C PHE A 98 -7.06 8.98 -7.22
N GLY A 99 -6.61 9.36 -6.02
CA GLY A 99 -6.07 10.69 -5.71
C GLY A 99 -4.70 10.99 -6.31
N VAL A 100 -3.93 9.96 -6.67
CA VAL A 100 -2.54 10.11 -7.16
C VAL A 100 -2.51 10.86 -8.51
N ILE A 101 -3.41 10.53 -9.42
CA ILE A 101 -3.51 11.18 -10.75
C ILE A 101 -4.25 12.52 -10.66
N ASN A 102 -5.31 12.60 -9.86
CA ASN A 102 -6.15 13.79 -9.78
C ASN A 102 -5.61 14.88 -8.82
N GLY A 103 -4.79 14.50 -7.83
CA GLY A 103 -4.19 15.42 -6.86
C GLY A 103 -3.22 16.43 -7.46
N GLN A 104 -2.58 16.10 -8.57
CA GLN A 104 -1.66 17.02 -9.26
C GLN A 104 -2.37 18.21 -9.92
N LYS A 105 -3.66 18.11 -10.24
CA LYS A 105 -4.45 19.21 -10.85
C LYS A 105 -4.94 20.26 -9.83
N LYS A 106 -4.89 20.01 -8.52
CA LYS A 106 -5.42 20.91 -7.49
C LYS A 106 -4.41 21.81 -6.80
N LYS A 107 -3.10 21.69 -7.06
CA LYS A 107 -2.07 22.55 -6.43
C LYS A 107 -2.12 24.03 -6.85
N THR A 108 -2.99 24.44 -7.78
CA THR A 108 -3.02 25.80 -8.31
C THR A 108 -4.15 26.69 -7.74
N LYS A 109 -5.00 26.21 -6.82
CA LYS A 109 -6.11 27.02 -6.28
C LYS A 109 -6.43 26.78 -4.81
N GLU A 110 -5.50 26.92 -3.88
CA GLU A 110 -5.83 27.05 -2.45
C GLU A 110 -4.81 27.88 -1.69
N LYS A 111 -4.91 29.20 -1.86
CA LYS A 111 -4.53 30.17 -0.82
C LYS A 111 -5.84 30.57 -0.14
N ASN A 112 -6.10 30.10 1.05
CA ASN A 112 -6.96 30.63 2.11
C ASN A 112 -7.84 29.56 2.79
N ILE A 113 -7.25 28.65 3.55
CA ILE A 113 -7.95 27.98 4.67
C ILE A 113 -6.85 27.58 5.69
N ASN A 114 -6.39 28.51 6.51
CA ASN A 114 -5.21 28.29 7.37
C ASN A 114 -5.52 27.98 8.85
N HIS A 115 -6.78 28.00 9.30
CA HIS A 115 -7.06 27.84 10.74
C HIS A 115 -7.45 26.41 11.17
N ASP A 116 -8.22 25.67 10.36
CA ASP A 116 -8.65 24.32 10.76
C ASP A 116 -7.60 23.24 10.49
N LYS A 117 -6.70 23.48 9.55
CA LYS A 117 -5.60 22.53 9.21
C LYS A 117 -4.56 22.38 10.32
N GLN A 118 -4.38 23.39 11.17
CA GLN A 118 -3.42 23.31 12.29
C GLN A 118 -3.90 22.41 13.43
N GLN A 119 -5.20 22.42 13.74
CA GLN A 119 -5.74 21.56 14.81
C GLN A 119 -5.78 20.07 14.40
N ILE A 120 -6.14 19.79 13.15
CA ILE A 120 -6.16 18.41 12.61
C ILE A 120 -4.73 17.88 12.49
N ALA A 121 -3.77 18.68 12.08
CA ALA A 121 -2.36 18.30 12.01
C ALA A 121 -1.73 18.02 13.38
N LEU A 122 -2.14 18.76 14.41
CA LEU A 122 -1.67 18.54 15.80
C LEU A 122 -2.24 17.25 16.37
N ALA A 123 -3.54 16.99 16.24
CA ALA A 123 -4.18 15.75 16.70
C ALA A 123 -3.62 14.51 15.97
N ARG A 124 -3.36 14.63 14.67
CA ARG A 124 -2.73 13.56 13.88
C ARG A 124 -1.31 13.27 14.33
N ASN A 125 -0.52 14.31 14.60
CA ASN A 125 0.85 14.16 15.08
C ASN A 125 0.90 13.53 16.49
N GLU A 126 -0.09 13.79 17.34
CA GLU A 126 -0.19 13.15 18.67
C GLU A 126 -0.51 11.67 18.55
N ILE A 127 -1.47 11.27 17.74
CA ILE A 127 -1.83 9.85 17.52
C ILE A 127 -0.65 9.09 16.89
N VAL A 128 -0.02 9.68 15.86
CA VAL A 128 1.16 9.12 15.20
C VAL A 128 2.33 9.04 16.19
N ASN A 129 2.57 10.08 16.99
CA ASN A 129 3.64 10.07 17.99
C ASN A 129 3.36 9.09 19.14
N GLN A 130 2.11 8.89 19.57
CA GLN A 130 1.73 7.87 20.55
C GLN A 130 1.89 6.44 20.00
N LEU A 131 1.60 6.22 18.74
CA LEU A 131 1.85 4.94 18.07
C LEU A 131 3.35 4.66 17.92
N PHE A 132 4.16 5.68 17.59
CA PHE A 132 5.61 5.53 17.42
C PHE A 132 6.40 5.59 18.74
N SER A 133 5.89 6.21 19.82
CA SER A 133 6.59 6.24 21.13
C SER A 133 6.57 4.89 21.84
N LYS A 134 5.64 3.99 21.47
CA LYS A 134 5.63 2.60 21.95
C LYS A 134 6.63 1.69 21.23
N TYR A 135 7.21 2.15 20.12
CA TYR A 135 8.16 1.38 19.31
C TYR A 135 9.50 2.13 19.22
N ASP A 136 10.33 1.83 20.20
CA ASP A 136 11.65 2.39 20.48
C ASP A 136 12.59 2.42 19.26
N GLN A 137 13.49 3.40 19.20
CA GLN A 137 14.66 3.62 18.31
C GLN A 137 14.56 3.22 16.82
N ALA A 138 14.01 2.04 16.47
CA ALA A 138 13.85 1.60 15.09
C ALA A 138 12.84 2.47 14.31
N GLY A 139 11.78 2.93 14.98
CA GLY A 139 10.80 3.84 14.39
C GLY A 139 11.37 5.23 14.11
N LYS A 140 12.24 5.74 15.00
CA LYS A 140 12.92 7.04 14.80
C LYS A 140 13.92 7.01 13.65
N LEU A 141 14.67 5.91 13.52
CA LEU A 141 15.60 5.71 12.40
C LEU A 141 14.87 5.58 11.06
N MET A 142 13.71 4.93 11.05
CA MET A 142 12.89 4.77 9.85
C MET A 142 12.19 6.09 9.47
N LYS A 143 11.69 6.85 10.46
CA LYS A 143 11.12 8.19 10.24
C LYS A 143 12.17 9.18 9.74
N ASN A 144 13.38 9.16 10.28
CA ASN A 144 14.47 10.02 9.81
C ASN A 144 14.97 9.63 8.42
N LYS A 145 15.05 8.34 8.09
CA LYS A 145 15.34 7.87 6.74
C LYS A 145 14.22 8.21 5.75
N LEU A 146 12.96 8.00 6.11
CA LEU A 146 11.82 8.41 5.28
C LEU A 146 11.80 9.93 5.10
N ASN A 147 11.95 10.71 6.17
CA ASN A 147 11.99 12.16 6.06
C ASN A 147 13.17 12.64 5.23
N SER A 148 14.37 12.04 5.35
CA SER A 148 15.53 12.41 4.49
C SER A 148 15.31 11.99 3.02
N TRP A 149 14.46 11.02 2.74
CA TRP A 149 14.08 10.65 1.37
C TRP A 149 13.01 11.57 0.79
N PHE A 150 12.21 12.21 1.65
CA PHE A 150 11.10 13.10 1.26
C PHE A 150 11.42 14.60 1.48
N THR A 151 12.53 14.97 2.13
CA THR A 151 12.95 16.38 2.23
C THR A 151 13.53 16.84 0.90
N GLN A 152 12.79 17.65 0.26
CA GLN A 152 13.08 18.34 -0.99
C GLN A 152 14.36 19.18 -0.90
N SER A 153 15.34 18.83 -1.69
CA SER A 153 16.29 19.78 -2.24
C SER A 153 15.65 20.41 -3.48
N GLU A 154 15.59 21.73 -3.55
CA GLU A 154 14.87 22.51 -4.60
C GLU A 154 15.39 22.33 -6.03
N SER A 155 16.37 21.48 -6.28
CA SER A 155 17.07 21.45 -7.59
C SER A 155 16.87 20.19 -8.44
N SER A 156 16.42 19.04 -7.89
CA SER A 156 15.97 17.88 -8.71
C SER A 156 15.30 16.81 -7.86
N PRO A 157 14.27 16.10 -8.34
CA PRO A 157 13.65 15.02 -7.59
C PRO A 157 14.64 13.85 -7.46
N HIS A 158 14.77 13.30 -6.23
CA HIS A 158 15.55 12.09 -6.00
C HIS A 158 15.01 10.93 -6.82
N ILE A 159 15.91 10.07 -7.31
CA ILE A 159 15.55 8.89 -8.13
C ILE A 159 14.47 8.01 -7.47
N ILE A 160 14.49 7.88 -6.15
CA ILE A 160 13.48 7.13 -5.39
C ILE A 160 12.09 7.76 -5.50
N ASN A 161 12.00 9.10 -5.49
CA ASN A 161 10.74 9.82 -5.66
C ASN A 161 10.20 9.64 -7.09
N ILE A 162 11.09 9.63 -8.08
CA ILE A 162 10.72 9.38 -9.48
C ILE A 162 10.17 7.95 -9.63
N ILE A 163 10.87 6.95 -9.07
CA ILE A 163 10.44 5.55 -9.11
C ILE A 163 9.08 5.39 -8.39
N GLY A 164 8.92 5.96 -7.19
CA GLY A 164 7.66 5.91 -6.45
C GLY A 164 6.51 6.54 -7.22
N SER A 165 6.73 7.70 -7.84
CA SER A 165 5.73 8.38 -8.67
C SER A 165 5.39 7.56 -9.91
N ALA A 166 6.39 6.96 -10.57
CA ALA A 166 6.17 6.11 -11.75
C ALA A 166 5.34 4.87 -11.40
N ILE A 167 5.66 4.20 -10.28
CA ILE A 167 4.88 3.06 -9.78
C ILE A 167 3.43 3.50 -9.49
N GLY A 168 3.23 4.61 -8.79
CA GLY A 168 1.90 5.12 -8.47
C GLY A 168 1.07 5.44 -9.72
N ILE A 169 1.68 6.04 -10.74
CA ILE A 169 1.01 6.32 -12.03
C ILE A 169 0.64 5.01 -12.74
N MET A 170 1.55 4.03 -12.77
CA MET A 170 1.28 2.73 -13.39
C MET A 170 0.15 1.99 -12.66
N GLN A 171 0.20 1.92 -11.34
CA GLN A 171 -0.85 1.31 -10.52
C GLN A 171 -2.22 1.95 -10.77
N ALA A 172 -2.29 3.27 -10.85
CA ALA A 172 -3.54 3.97 -11.11
C ALA A 172 -4.09 3.70 -12.53
N GLN A 173 -3.22 3.54 -13.54
CA GLN A 173 -3.64 3.15 -14.89
C GLN A 173 -4.11 1.69 -14.94
N ILE A 174 -3.41 0.78 -14.28
CA ILE A 174 -3.80 -0.62 -14.17
C ILE A 174 -5.16 -0.71 -13.46
N THR A 175 -5.31 -0.02 -12.31
CA THR A 175 -6.59 0.03 -11.57
C THR A 175 -7.73 0.49 -12.47
N LYS A 176 -7.55 1.58 -13.20
CA LYS A 176 -8.56 2.10 -14.09
C LYS A 176 -8.99 1.06 -15.14
N ASN A 177 -8.03 0.45 -15.80
CA ASN A 177 -8.32 -0.56 -16.83
C ASN A 177 -9.01 -1.81 -16.24
N ASN A 178 -8.53 -2.30 -15.10
CA ASN A 178 -9.10 -3.47 -14.45
C ASN A 178 -10.54 -3.20 -13.97
N LEU A 179 -10.81 -2.03 -13.37
CA LEU A 179 -12.15 -1.65 -12.91
C LEU A 179 -13.15 -1.52 -14.07
N GLU A 180 -12.72 -1.10 -15.26
CA GLU A 180 -13.57 -1.04 -16.45
C GLU A 180 -13.96 -2.46 -16.93
N ILE A 181 -13.09 -3.46 -16.74
CA ILE A 181 -13.32 -4.85 -17.13
C ILE A 181 -14.09 -5.60 -16.04
N ASP A 182 -13.62 -5.48 -14.81
CA ASP A 182 -14.08 -6.30 -13.69
C ASP A 182 -15.36 -5.78 -13.05
N CYS A 183 -15.73 -4.50 -13.24
CA CYS A 183 -16.98 -3.87 -12.82
C CYS A 183 -17.44 -4.27 -11.40
N PRO A 184 -16.90 -3.71 -10.33
CA PRO A 184 -17.40 -3.95 -8.97
C PRO A 184 -18.81 -3.36 -8.79
N ASP A 185 -19.61 -3.91 -7.88
CA ASP A 185 -20.96 -3.41 -7.59
C ASP A 185 -20.90 -2.03 -6.91
N VAL A 186 -19.91 -1.81 -6.06
CA VAL A 186 -19.65 -0.52 -5.40
C VAL A 186 -18.17 -0.18 -5.51
N LEU A 187 -17.87 1.05 -5.96
CA LEU A 187 -16.52 1.60 -5.99
C LEU A 187 -16.40 2.78 -5.02
N ILE A 188 -15.50 2.65 -4.05
CA ILE A 188 -15.17 3.70 -3.08
C ILE A 188 -13.80 4.28 -3.43
N GLN A 189 -13.74 5.58 -3.66
CA GLN A 189 -12.51 6.31 -4.01
C GLN A 189 -12.25 7.43 -3.01
N PRO A 190 -11.66 7.13 -1.84
CA PRO A 190 -11.42 8.13 -0.82
C PRO A 190 -10.38 9.14 -1.30
N GLN A 191 -10.65 10.43 -1.06
CA GLN A 191 -9.70 11.50 -1.36
C GLN A 191 -8.62 11.57 -0.26
N LEU A 192 -7.51 10.88 -0.47
CA LEU A 192 -6.39 10.85 0.47
C LEU A 192 -5.35 11.95 0.21
N ALA A 193 -5.56 12.79 -0.79
CA ALA A 193 -4.67 13.90 -1.12
C ALA A 193 -4.63 14.91 0.03
N GLY A 194 -3.53 14.91 0.78
CA GLY A 194 -3.30 15.81 1.92
C GLY A 194 -3.30 15.15 3.30
N VAL A 195 -3.31 13.82 3.35
CA VAL A 195 -3.11 13.04 4.59
C VAL A 195 -1.62 12.78 4.83
#